data_0a1fbf9a4a5ad8c64e2f8174571f37c6
#
_entry.id   0a1fbf9a4a5ad8c64e2f8174571f37c6
#
_cell.length_a   1.000
_cell.length_b   1.000
_cell.length_c   1.000
_cell.angle_alpha   90.00
_cell.angle_beta   90.00
_cell.angle_gamma   90.00
#
_symmetry.space_group_name_H-M   'P 1'
#
loop_
_entity.id
_entity.type
_entity.pdbx_description
1 polymer ?
#
loop_
_entity_poly.entity_id
_entity_poly.type
_entity_poly.pdbx_seq_one_letter_code
_entity_poly.pdbx_strand_id
1 'polypeptide(L)'
;FPTRRSSDLLSFYEDNGDTIVPPLKIVGNIVDVVKPRSDSTMLIMAYYPWKAVFDTRSVNRVGLYNDGIGILKGLIGYTCDSIQREIYIDELMEVYDVWYELADTINANMNETFSKTMIKSDKVRDYIDMYPEEITEKNVYEPQFVRMYDYIMDALNEPENQEEVHYLSVDKLMRISIQRLKHNWKQYQEQYVADFETFDVRMQLLMEHVTHPGHMSNINIMHEEQTDNYDQITTKI
;
A
#
# COMPACT_ATOMS: atom_id res chain seq x y z
N PHE A 1 1.11 -19.85 -6.62
CA PHE A 1 -0.12 -19.55 -5.87
C PHE A 1 -1.30 -20.10 -6.66
N PRO A 2 -2.19 -20.92 -6.08
CA PRO A 2 -3.43 -21.26 -6.76
C PRO A 2 -4.30 -20.00 -6.80
N THR A 3 -4.39 -19.39 -7.96
CA THR A 3 -5.38 -18.35 -8.23
C THR A 3 -6.76 -18.95 -8.03
N ARG A 4 -7.41 -18.63 -6.90
CA ARG A 4 -8.81 -18.94 -6.74
C ARG A 4 -9.59 -18.26 -7.86
N ARG A 5 -10.46 -19.02 -8.52
CA ARG A 5 -11.29 -18.49 -9.61
C ARG A 5 -12.30 -17.53 -9.01
N SER A 6 -12.63 -16.45 -9.71
CA SER A 6 -13.70 -15.52 -9.33
C SER A 6 -15.07 -16.20 -9.07
N SER A 7 -15.26 -17.44 -9.57
CA SER A 7 -16.40 -18.28 -9.24
C SER A 7 -16.49 -18.68 -7.76
N ASP A 8 -15.34 -18.76 -7.06
CA ASP A 8 -15.32 -19.15 -5.64
C ASP A 8 -15.72 -17.97 -4.74
N LEU A 9 -15.47 -16.74 -5.21
CA LEU A 9 -15.95 -15.52 -4.57
C LEU A 9 -17.46 -15.37 -4.66
N LEU A 10 -18.02 -15.56 -5.86
CA LEU A 10 -19.47 -15.45 -6.09
C LEU A 10 -20.24 -16.47 -5.23
N SER A 11 -19.81 -17.73 -5.18
CA SER A 11 -20.46 -18.75 -4.35
C SER A 11 -20.33 -18.45 -2.86
N PHE A 12 -19.21 -17.89 -2.42
CA PHE A 12 -19.01 -17.50 -1.02
C PHE A 12 -19.94 -16.36 -0.59
N TYR A 13 -20.21 -15.39 -1.46
CA TYR A 13 -21.10 -14.26 -1.17
C TYR A 13 -22.58 -14.65 -1.28
N GLU A 14 -22.92 -15.60 -2.15
CA GLU A 14 -24.27 -16.17 -2.24
C GLU A 14 -24.65 -17.01 -1.00
N ASP A 15 -23.71 -17.78 -0.44
CA ASP A 15 -23.93 -18.64 0.72
C ASP A 15 -24.10 -17.88 2.05
N ASN A 16 -23.70 -16.61 2.12
CA ASN A 16 -23.82 -15.78 3.32
C ASN A 16 -25.07 -14.86 3.36
N GLY A 17 -25.96 -14.99 2.40
CA GLY A 17 -27.40 -14.84 2.59
C GLY A 17 -28.00 -13.48 2.83
N ASP A 18 -27.39 -12.35 2.43
CA ASP A 18 -28.11 -11.08 2.43
C ASP A 18 -28.26 -10.49 1.03
N THR A 19 -29.49 -10.48 0.59
CA THR A 19 -30.02 -10.06 -0.71
C THR A 19 -29.91 -8.53 -0.88
N ILE A 20 -28.75 -8.01 -1.21
CA ILE A 20 -28.60 -6.64 -1.76
C ILE A 20 -27.97 -6.67 -3.17
N VAL A 21 -27.81 -7.83 -3.75
CA VAL A 21 -27.34 -7.95 -5.13
C VAL A 21 -28.56 -8.12 -6.04
N PRO A 22 -28.77 -7.27 -7.06
CA PRO A 22 -29.75 -7.59 -8.08
C PRO A 22 -29.39 -8.95 -8.68
N PRO A 23 -30.36 -9.83 -8.93
CA PRO A 23 -30.08 -11.19 -9.36
C PRO A 23 -29.21 -11.16 -10.61
N LEU A 24 -27.96 -11.60 -10.47
CA LEU A 24 -27.09 -11.88 -11.59
C LEU A 24 -27.76 -12.98 -12.42
N LYS A 25 -28.38 -12.60 -13.54
CA LYS A 25 -28.74 -13.58 -14.55
C LYS A 25 -27.45 -14.15 -15.09
N ILE A 26 -27.08 -15.33 -14.61
CA ILE A 26 -26.02 -16.14 -15.20
C ILE A 26 -26.53 -16.55 -16.58
N VAL A 27 -26.18 -15.78 -17.60
CA VAL A 27 -26.41 -16.11 -19.00
C VAL A 27 -25.06 -16.39 -19.60
N GLY A 28 -24.73 -17.67 -19.75
CA GLY A 28 -23.56 -18.09 -20.48
C GLY A 28 -22.49 -18.77 -19.62
N ASN A 29 -21.60 -19.48 -20.27
CA ASN A 29 -20.52 -20.24 -19.65
C ASN A 29 -19.64 -19.28 -18.80
N ILE A 30 -19.47 -19.54 -17.52
CA ILE A 30 -18.67 -18.77 -16.56
C ILE A 30 -17.27 -18.43 -17.10
N VAL A 31 -16.73 -19.23 -17.99
CA VAL A 31 -15.44 -19.02 -18.67
C VAL A 31 -15.44 -17.78 -19.57
N ASP A 32 -16.58 -17.35 -20.10
CA ASP A 32 -16.66 -16.12 -20.92
C ASP A 32 -16.82 -14.83 -20.11
N VAL A 33 -17.26 -14.93 -18.87
CA VAL A 33 -17.38 -13.79 -17.93
C VAL A 33 -16.02 -13.45 -17.32
N VAL A 34 -15.11 -14.40 -17.27
CA VAL A 34 -13.76 -14.27 -16.66
C VAL A 34 -12.69 -13.83 -17.67
N LYS A 35 -13.03 -13.52 -18.91
CA LYS A 35 -12.13 -12.70 -19.71
C LYS A 35 -11.98 -11.35 -19.01
N PRO A 36 -10.75 -10.91 -18.69
CA PRO A 36 -10.57 -9.60 -18.07
C PRO A 36 -11.03 -8.54 -19.07
N ARG A 37 -12.31 -8.25 -19.07
CA ARG A 37 -12.81 -7.01 -19.59
C ARG A 37 -12.35 -5.97 -18.58
N SER A 38 -11.51 -5.07 -19.01
CA SER A 38 -11.14 -3.84 -18.34
C SER A 38 -12.36 -2.91 -18.14
N ASP A 39 -13.45 -3.45 -17.60
CA ASP A 39 -14.73 -2.79 -17.50
C ASP A 39 -15.01 -2.49 -16.03
N SER A 40 -15.08 -1.20 -15.71
CA SER A 40 -15.44 -0.69 -14.38
C SER A 40 -16.73 -1.31 -13.82
N THR A 41 -17.65 -1.73 -14.68
CA THR A 41 -18.92 -2.39 -14.29
C THR A 41 -18.67 -3.69 -13.52
N MET A 42 -17.70 -4.51 -13.95
CA MET A 42 -17.38 -5.78 -13.27
C MET A 42 -16.77 -5.54 -11.89
N LEU A 43 -15.92 -4.50 -11.77
CA LEU A 43 -15.33 -4.12 -10.49
C LEU A 43 -16.40 -3.60 -9.51
N ILE A 44 -17.34 -2.78 -9.99
CA ILE A 44 -18.46 -2.29 -9.19
C ILE A 44 -19.36 -3.45 -8.73
N MET A 45 -19.62 -4.42 -9.61
CA MET A 45 -20.42 -5.61 -9.25
C MET A 45 -19.72 -6.49 -8.21
N ALA A 46 -18.38 -6.56 -8.22
CA ALA A 46 -17.60 -7.30 -7.23
C ALA A 46 -17.46 -6.50 -5.91
N TYR A 47 -17.42 -5.19 -5.99
CA TYR A 47 -17.19 -4.31 -4.85
C TYR A 47 -18.29 -4.40 -3.79
N TYR A 48 -19.58 -4.33 -4.16
CA TYR A 48 -20.66 -4.31 -3.19
C TYR A 48 -20.76 -5.58 -2.35
N PRO A 49 -20.74 -6.80 -2.92
CA PRO A 49 -20.75 -8.03 -2.13
C PRO A 49 -19.49 -8.16 -1.25
N TRP A 50 -18.33 -7.82 -1.80
CA TRP A 50 -17.09 -7.83 -1.03
C TRP A 50 -17.17 -6.86 0.17
N LYS A 51 -17.60 -5.60 -0.06
CA LYS A 51 -17.71 -4.57 0.97
C LYS A 51 -18.68 -4.97 2.07
N ALA A 52 -19.83 -5.56 1.72
CA ALA A 52 -20.81 -6.05 2.69
C ALA A 52 -20.20 -7.10 3.63
N VAL A 53 -19.37 -8.02 3.11
CA VAL A 53 -18.66 -9.01 3.96
C VAL A 53 -17.53 -8.36 4.77
N PHE A 54 -16.75 -7.49 4.14
CA PHE A 54 -15.65 -6.77 4.80
C PHE A 54 -16.15 -5.95 6.00
N ASP A 55 -17.26 -5.26 5.87
CA ASP A 55 -17.85 -4.42 6.93
C ASP A 55 -18.33 -5.22 8.15
N THR A 56 -18.64 -6.51 7.99
CA THR A 56 -18.99 -7.37 9.13
C THR A 56 -17.81 -7.63 10.08
N ARG A 57 -16.57 -7.46 9.62
CA ARG A 57 -15.33 -7.80 10.36
C ARG A 57 -15.28 -9.24 10.88
N SER A 58 -16.15 -10.11 10.36
CA SER A 58 -16.32 -11.49 10.85
C SER A 58 -15.48 -12.53 10.13
N VAL A 59 -14.89 -12.17 8.98
CA VAL A 59 -14.14 -13.08 8.11
C VAL A 59 -12.65 -12.89 8.27
N ASN A 60 -11.99 -13.88 8.87
CA ASN A 60 -10.55 -13.89 9.11
C ASN A 60 -9.83 -14.73 8.04
N ARG A 61 -9.90 -14.31 6.78
CA ARG A 61 -9.24 -14.98 5.65
C ARG A 61 -8.48 -13.95 4.81
N VAL A 62 -7.22 -14.23 4.51
CA VAL A 62 -6.37 -13.38 3.66
C VAL A 62 -6.99 -13.09 2.30
N GLY A 63 -7.74 -14.07 1.73
CA GLY A 63 -8.43 -13.87 0.45
C GLY A 63 -9.36 -12.65 0.44
N LEU A 64 -10.05 -12.35 1.56
CA LEU A 64 -10.94 -11.19 1.64
C LEU A 64 -10.17 -9.87 1.47
N TYR A 65 -8.99 -9.75 2.07
CA TYR A 65 -8.14 -8.55 1.98
C TYR A 65 -7.51 -8.41 0.60
N ASN A 66 -6.93 -9.50 0.07
CA ASN A 66 -6.34 -9.50 -1.28
C ASN A 66 -7.37 -9.17 -2.37
N ASP A 67 -8.58 -9.70 -2.27
CA ASP A 67 -9.66 -9.39 -3.20
C ASP A 67 -10.08 -7.92 -3.10
N GLY A 68 -10.20 -7.39 -1.88
CA GLY A 68 -10.52 -5.99 -1.64
C GLY A 68 -9.47 -5.05 -2.21
N ILE A 69 -8.20 -5.33 -1.97
CA ILE A 69 -7.07 -4.57 -2.53
C ILE A 69 -7.16 -4.58 -4.06
N GLY A 70 -7.36 -5.74 -4.69
CA GLY A 70 -7.47 -5.85 -6.14
C GLY A 70 -8.66 -5.09 -6.72
N ILE A 71 -9.84 -5.18 -6.09
CA ILE A 71 -11.06 -4.48 -6.49
C ILE A 71 -10.87 -2.96 -6.38
N LEU A 72 -10.40 -2.48 -5.22
CA LEU A 72 -10.23 -1.05 -4.97
C LEU A 72 -9.16 -0.43 -5.86
N LYS A 73 -8.01 -1.08 -6.05
CA LYS A 73 -6.98 -0.62 -7.02
C LYS A 73 -7.54 -0.52 -8.44
N GLY A 74 -8.36 -1.47 -8.84
CA GLY A 74 -9.06 -1.41 -10.12
C GLY A 74 -10.02 -0.21 -10.20
N LEU A 75 -10.86 0.01 -9.19
CA LEU A 75 -11.79 1.14 -9.15
C LEU A 75 -11.08 2.49 -9.14
N ILE A 76 -10.00 2.64 -8.37
CA ILE A 76 -9.15 3.83 -8.35
C ILE A 76 -8.60 4.13 -9.75
N GLY A 77 -8.16 3.11 -10.48
CA GLY A 77 -7.61 3.27 -11.82
C GLY A 77 -8.64 3.61 -12.89
N TYR A 78 -9.91 3.26 -12.69
CA TYR A 78 -10.98 3.50 -13.67
C TYR A 78 -11.83 4.73 -13.39
N THR A 79 -11.89 5.23 -12.14
CA THR A 79 -12.72 6.40 -11.83
C THR A 79 -12.07 7.71 -12.30
N CYS A 80 -12.86 8.54 -12.99
CA CYS A 80 -12.48 9.88 -13.38
C CYS A 80 -12.92 10.94 -12.36
N ASP A 81 -13.76 10.59 -11.42
CA ASP A 81 -14.22 11.48 -10.34
C ASP A 81 -13.16 11.50 -9.23
N SER A 82 -12.58 12.67 -9.00
CA SER A 82 -11.52 12.84 -7.99
C SER A 82 -12.02 12.59 -6.57
N ILE A 83 -13.26 12.95 -6.24
CA ILE A 83 -13.84 12.73 -4.92
C ILE A 83 -14.05 11.23 -4.69
N GLN A 84 -14.63 10.55 -5.67
CA GLN A 84 -14.85 9.11 -5.60
C GLN A 84 -13.53 8.33 -5.55
N ARG A 85 -12.51 8.83 -6.26
CA ARG A 85 -11.16 8.26 -6.23
C ARG A 85 -10.56 8.31 -4.82
N GLU A 86 -10.65 9.46 -4.15
CA GLU A 86 -10.17 9.60 -2.76
C GLU A 86 -10.93 8.68 -1.80
N ILE A 87 -12.24 8.50 -1.95
CA ILE A 87 -13.02 7.57 -1.15
C ILE A 87 -12.48 6.13 -1.31
N TYR A 88 -12.21 5.69 -2.55
CA TYR A 88 -11.65 4.35 -2.77
C TYR A 88 -10.21 4.22 -2.24
N ILE A 89 -9.41 5.28 -2.27
CA ILE A 89 -8.07 5.27 -1.65
C ILE A 89 -8.19 5.13 -0.13
N ASP A 90 -9.09 5.89 0.50
CA ASP A 90 -9.32 5.79 1.95
C ASP A 90 -9.80 4.37 2.35
N GLU A 91 -10.70 3.79 1.58
CA GLU A 91 -11.14 2.40 1.79
C GLU A 91 -10.01 1.38 1.58
N LEU A 92 -9.14 1.59 0.59
CA LEU A 92 -7.96 0.73 0.37
C LEU A 92 -7.03 0.78 1.59
N MET A 93 -6.78 1.97 2.14
CA MET A 93 -5.97 2.12 3.34
C MET A 93 -6.64 1.46 4.55
N GLU A 94 -7.96 1.56 4.68
CA GLU A 94 -8.73 0.87 5.72
C GLU A 94 -8.61 -0.67 5.61
N VAL A 95 -8.59 -1.23 4.40
CA VAL A 95 -8.39 -2.67 4.20
C VAL A 95 -7.08 -3.14 4.82
N TYR A 96 -6.00 -2.38 4.61
CA TYR A 96 -4.70 -2.69 5.20
C TYR A 96 -4.71 -2.56 6.72
N ASP A 97 -5.36 -1.52 7.27
CA ASP A 97 -5.45 -1.31 8.71
C ASP A 97 -6.18 -2.47 9.40
N VAL A 98 -7.32 -2.89 8.84
CA VAL A 98 -8.07 -4.03 9.37
C VAL A 98 -7.29 -5.34 9.23
N TRP A 99 -6.60 -5.54 8.11
CA TRP A 99 -5.75 -6.72 7.93
C TRP A 99 -4.63 -6.74 8.98
N TYR A 100 -3.96 -5.61 9.22
CA TYR A 100 -2.94 -5.47 10.25
C TYR A 100 -3.46 -5.80 11.65
N GLU A 101 -4.64 -5.27 12.03
CA GLU A 101 -5.27 -5.53 13.31
C GLU A 101 -5.60 -7.02 13.52
N LEU A 102 -6.04 -7.69 12.47
CA LEU A 102 -6.46 -9.10 12.51
C LEU A 102 -5.34 -10.08 12.12
N ALA A 103 -4.14 -9.61 11.78
CA ALA A 103 -3.06 -10.44 11.26
C ALA A 103 -2.73 -11.65 12.16
N ASP A 104 -2.64 -11.44 13.47
CA ASP A 104 -2.33 -12.51 14.43
C ASP A 104 -3.43 -13.58 14.45
N THR A 105 -4.71 -13.16 14.36
CA THR A 105 -5.85 -14.09 14.33
C THR A 105 -5.90 -14.86 13.01
N ILE A 106 -5.59 -14.19 11.90
CA ILE A 106 -5.55 -14.79 10.56
C ILE A 106 -4.40 -15.81 10.50
N ASN A 107 -3.21 -15.42 10.94
CA ASN A 107 -2.03 -16.28 10.95
C ASN A 107 -2.22 -17.54 11.81
N ALA A 108 -2.90 -17.43 12.96
CA ALA A 108 -3.20 -18.57 13.82
C ALA A 108 -4.08 -19.64 13.11
N ASN A 109 -4.83 -19.25 12.09
CA ASN A 109 -5.73 -20.14 11.34
C ASN A 109 -5.16 -20.60 9.99
N MET A 110 -3.94 -20.19 9.65
CA MET A 110 -3.31 -20.48 8.36
C MET A 110 -1.98 -21.20 8.53
N ASN A 111 -1.56 -21.93 7.48
CA ASN A 111 -0.22 -22.51 7.40
C ASN A 111 0.86 -21.51 6.95
N GLU A 112 0.46 -20.32 6.54
CA GLU A 112 1.34 -19.23 6.10
C GLU A 112 1.16 -18.05 7.04
N THR A 113 2.27 -17.45 7.44
CA THR A 113 2.28 -16.26 8.31
C THR A 113 2.58 -15.03 7.48
N PHE A 114 1.77 -14.00 7.68
CA PHE A 114 1.99 -12.66 7.14
C PHE A 114 2.55 -11.79 8.27
N SER A 115 3.68 -11.16 8.02
CA SER A 115 4.22 -10.22 9.00
C SER A 115 3.44 -8.90 8.98
N LYS A 116 3.37 -8.26 10.12
CA LYS A 116 2.74 -6.93 10.25
C LYS A 116 3.51 -5.88 9.47
N THR A 117 4.84 -5.98 9.44
CA THR A 117 5.70 -5.09 8.67
C THR A 117 5.44 -5.19 7.17
N MET A 118 5.26 -6.42 6.65
CA MET A 118 4.92 -6.63 5.24
C MET A 118 3.57 -5.96 4.89
N ILE A 119 2.55 -6.09 5.75
CA ILE A 119 1.23 -5.48 5.52
C ILE A 119 1.36 -3.96 5.46
N LYS A 120 2.10 -3.35 6.40
CA LYS A 120 2.37 -1.90 6.40
C LYS A 120 3.20 -1.47 5.20
N SER A 121 4.22 -2.24 4.84
CA SER A 121 5.05 -1.98 3.66
C SER A 121 4.24 -1.97 2.36
N ASP A 122 3.34 -2.95 2.20
CA ASP A 122 2.43 -3.02 1.05
C ASP A 122 1.43 -1.85 1.04
N LYS A 123 0.89 -1.46 2.21
CA LYS A 123 0.05 -0.26 2.36
C LYS A 123 0.76 0.99 1.86
N VAL A 124 2.01 1.20 2.30
CA VAL A 124 2.81 2.36 1.91
C VAL A 124 3.07 2.35 0.41
N ARG A 125 3.49 1.21 -0.14
CA ARG A 125 3.79 1.06 -1.56
C ARG A 125 2.57 1.38 -2.42
N ASP A 126 1.43 0.82 -2.08
CA ASP A 126 0.19 1.07 -2.80
C ASP A 126 -0.24 2.55 -2.68
N TYR A 127 -0.06 3.17 -1.51
CA TYR A 127 -0.34 4.59 -1.34
C TYR A 127 0.57 5.48 -2.19
N ILE A 128 1.87 5.17 -2.27
CA ILE A 128 2.82 5.87 -3.15
C ILE A 128 2.38 5.76 -4.61
N ASP A 129 1.94 4.59 -5.05
CA ASP A 129 1.49 4.34 -6.42
C ASP A 129 0.21 5.12 -6.78
N MET A 130 -0.63 5.45 -5.77
CA MET A 130 -1.83 6.28 -5.99
C MET A 130 -1.50 7.76 -6.23
N TYR A 131 -0.33 8.24 -5.80
CA TYR A 131 0.11 9.64 -5.93
C TYR A 131 1.50 9.71 -6.59
N PRO A 132 1.56 9.46 -7.91
CA PRO A 132 2.82 9.40 -8.66
C PRO A 132 3.47 10.77 -8.90
N GLU A 133 2.80 11.87 -8.52
CA GLU A 133 3.28 13.22 -8.75
C GLU A 133 4.64 13.47 -8.08
N GLU A 134 5.43 14.32 -8.68
CA GLU A 134 6.69 14.76 -8.11
C GLU A 134 6.45 15.59 -6.83
N ILE A 135 7.16 15.25 -5.77
CA ILE A 135 7.13 15.98 -4.51
C ILE A 135 8.06 17.20 -4.62
N THR A 136 7.50 18.36 -4.39
CA THR A 136 8.20 19.64 -4.45
C THR A 136 7.99 20.43 -3.16
N GLU A 137 8.78 21.48 -2.93
CA GLU A 137 8.59 22.38 -1.78
C GLU A 137 7.21 23.07 -1.76
N LYS A 138 6.50 23.12 -2.91
CA LYS A 138 5.19 23.76 -3.02
C LYS A 138 4.05 22.84 -2.59
N ASN A 139 4.16 21.54 -2.87
CA ASN A 139 3.09 20.57 -2.61
C ASN A 139 3.37 19.60 -1.44
N VAL A 140 4.57 19.64 -0.84
CA VAL A 140 4.97 18.69 0.22
C VAL A 140 4.07 18.70 1.46
N TYR A 141 3.25 19.72 1.63
CA TYR A 141 2.25 19.84 2.71
C TYR A 141 0.82 19.54 2.26
N GLU A 142 0.61 19.15 1.02
CA GLU A 142 -0.69 18.66 0.61
C GLU A 142 -1.03 17.37 1.36
N PRO A 143 -2.31 17.15 1.69
CA PRO A 143 -2.72 16.07 2.59
C PRO A 143 -2.18 14.70 2.21
N GLN A 144 -2.09 14.40 0.91
CA GLN A 144 -1.59 13.11 0.43
C GLN A 144 -0.12 12.90 0.76
N PHE A 145 0.74 13.92 0.70
CA PHE A 145 2.17 13.78 1.01
C PHE A 145 2.45 13.81 2.52
N VAL A 146 1.61 14.49 3.29
CA VAL A 146 1.65 14.40 4.76
C VAL A 146 1.30 12.97 5.20
N ARG A 147 0.19 12.42 4.70
CA ARG A 147 -0.21 11.03 4.99
C ARG A 147 0.82 10.01 4.49
N MET A 148 1.43 10.25 3.32
CA MET A 148 2.49 9.39 2.81
C MET A 148 3.67 9.31 3.77
N TYR A 149 4.12 10.44 4.28
CA TYR A 149 5.18 10.48 5.30
C TYR A 149 4.80 9.72 6.56
N ASP A 150 3.58 9.94 7.07
CA ASP A 150 3.09 9.28 8.27
C ASP A 150 3.01 7.76 8.09
N TYR A 151 2.54 7.27 6.94
CA TYR A 151 2.49 5.83 6.64
C TYR A 151 3.88 5.21 6.52
N ILE A 152 4.84 5.94 5.90
CA ILE A 152 6.24 5.47 5.83
C ILE A 152 6.81 5.34 7.24
N MET A 153 6.67 6.36 8.06
CA MET A 153 7.17 6.35 9.44
C MET A 153 6.50 5.25 10.28
N ASP A 154 5.20 5.02 10.09
CA ASP A 154 4.49 3.95 10.78
C ASP A 154 5.04 2.56 10.40
N ALA A 155 5.33 2.32 9.13
CA ALA A 155 5.96 1.07 8.68
C ALA A 155 7.40 0.91 9.17
N LEU A 156 8.19 1.99 9.20
CA LEU A 156 9.57 1.97 9.68
C LEU A 156 9.68 1.81 11.20
N ASN A 157 8.65 2.15 11.95
CA ASN A 157 8.59 1.99 13.40
C ASN A 157 8.09 0.60 13.83
N GLU A 158 7.72 -0.29 12.89
CA GLU A 158 7.37 -1.66 13.23
C GLU A 158 8.60 -2.38 13.79
N PRO A 159 8.51 -3.06 14.98
CA PRO A 159 9.69 -3.55 15.66
C PRO A 159 10.31 -4.81 15.02
N GLU A 160 9.52 -5.57 14.25
CA GLU A 160 9.92 -6.87 13.69
C GLU A 160 10.01 -6.81 12.17
N ASN A 161 10.81 -7.72 11.58
CA ASN A 161 10.91 -7.94 10.12
C ASN A 161 11.12 -6.65 9.30
N GLN A 162 11.97 -5.79 9.79
CA GLN A 162 12.18 -4.46 9.21
C GLN A 162 12.80 -4.49 7.81
N GLU A 163 13.43 -5.60 7.44
CA GLU A 163 13.92 -5.91 6.10
C GLU A 163 12.79 -6.07 5.05
N GLU A 164 11.54 -6.19 5.49
CA GLU A 164 10.39 -6.27 4.58
C GLU A 164 9.86 -4.90 4.14
N VAL A 165 10.33 -3.80 4.73
CA VAL A 165 9.97 -2.46 4.26
C VAL A 165 10.62 -2.20 2.89
N HIS A 166 9.79 -1.87 1.90
CA HIS A 166 10.27 -1.72 0.53
C HIS A 166 11.18 -0.48 0.37
N TYR A 167 12.32 -0.64 -0.30
CA TYR A 167 13.33 0.41 -0.47
C TYR A 167 12.81 1.71 -1.11
N LEU A 168 11.82 1.61 -2.02
CA LEU A 168 11.18 2.81 -2.60
C LEU A 168 10.45 3.65 -1.55
N SER A 169 9.88 3.01 -0.53
CA SER A 169 9.24 3.73 0.59
C SER A 169 10.27 4.49 1.42
N VAL A 170 11.42 3.86 1.65
CA VAL A 170 12.53 4.46 2.39
C VAL A 170 13.15 5.64 1.61
N ASP A 171 13.35 5.51 0.30
CA ASP A 171 13.79 6.61 -0.56
C ASP A 171 12.78 7.77 -0.58
N LYS A 172 11.48 7.44 -0.62
CA LYS A 172 10.40 8.45 -0.63
C LYS A 172 10.38 9.29 0.64
N LEU A 173 10.74 8.70 1.81
CA LEU A 173 10.93 9.45 3.06
C LEU A 173 11.92 10.61 2.85
N MET A 174 13.11 10.32 2.31
CA MET A 174 14.13 11.34 2.10
C MET A 174 13.69 12.40 1.10
N ARG A 175 12.98 12.02 0.04
CA ARG A 175 12.43 12.99 -0.93
C ARG A 175 11.45 13.95 -0.27
N ILE A 176 10.58 13.48 0.62
CA ILE A 176 9.67 14.35 1.39
C ILE A 176 10.48 15.25 2.33
N SER A 177 11.42 14.70 3.09
CA SER A 177 12.21 15.43 4.09
C SER A 177 13.05 16.53 3.46
N ILE A 178 13.69 16.29 2.31
CA ILE A 178 14.41 17.32 1.56
C ILE A 178 13.50 18.46 1.13
N GLN A 179 12.28 18.19 0.67
CA GLN A 179 11.36 19.24 0.23
C GLN A 179 10.82 20.05 1.43
N ARG A 180 10.55 19.40 2.56
CA ARG A 180 10.20 20.09 3.82
C ARG A 180 11.34 21.00 4.30
N LEU A 181 12.58 20.50 4.25
CA LEU A 181 13.77 21.29 4.59
C LEU A 181 13.94 22.50 3.68
N LYS A 182 13.78 22.35 2.35
CA LYS A 182 13.85 23.46 1.38
C LYS A 182 12.78 24.51 1.66
N HIS A 183 11.56 24.08 2.01
CA HIS A 183 10.46 24.99 2.33
C HIS A 183 10.73 25.79 3.62
N ASN A 184 11.24 25.17 4.67
CA ASN A 184 11.55 25.84 5.93
C ASN A 184 12.74 25.19 6.65
N TRP A 185 13.94 25.68 6.31
CA TRP A 185 15.20 25.18 6.83
C TRP A 185 15.26 25.16 8.36
N LYS A 186 14.90 26.26 9.02
CA LYS A 186 14.99 26.38 10.48
C LYS A 186 14.09 25.40 11.23
N GLN A 187 12.96 25.07 10.63
CA GLN A 187 11.99 24.20 11.27
C GLN A 187 12.34 22.72 11.08
N TYR A 188 12.92 22.35 9.95
CA TYR A 188 13.04 20.94 9.55
C TYR A 188 14.46 20.40 9.55
N GLN A 189 15.47 21.18 9.92
CA GLN A 189 16.87 20.72 9.92
C GLN A 189 17.09 19.51 10.85
N GLU A 190 16.53 19.53 12.06
CA GLU A 190 16.68 18.44 13.03
C GLU A 190 15.91 17.18 12.55
N GLN A 191 14.69 17.38 12.01
CA GLN A 191 13.91 16.28 11.47
C GLN A 191 14.58 15.65 10.25
N TYR A 192 15.17 16.44 9.37
CA TYR A 192 15.89 15.94 8.20
C TYR A 192 17.10 15.06 8.60
N VAL A 193 17.83 15.44 9.64
CA VAL A 193 18.95 14.62 10.17
C VAL A 193 18.39 13.30 10.73
N ALA A 194 17.34 13.34 11.53
CA ALA A 194 16.72 12.13 12.08
C ALA A 194 16.14 11.20 11.00
N ASP A 195 15.52 11.78 9.97
CA ASP A 195 15.01 11.02 8.83
C ASP A 195 16.13 10.38 8.02
N PHE A 196 17.28 11.08 7.87
CA PHE A 196 18.45 10.51 7.19
C PHE A 196 19.07 9.37 8.01
N GLU A 197 19.21 9.50 9.32
CA GLU A 197 19.68 8.40 10.19
C GLU A 197 18.77 7.16 10.05
N THR A 198 17.47 7.37 10.02
CA THR A 198 16.50 6.29 9.79
C THR A 198 16.66 5.67 8.41
N PHE A 199 16.80 6.50 7.37
CA PHE A 199 17.03 6.08 5.99
C PHE A 199 18.30 5.24 5.87
N ASP A 200 19.43 5.74 6.38
CA ASP A 200 20.74 5.09 6.28
C ASP A 200 20.72 3.69 6.90
N VAL A 201 20.24 3.59 8.14
CA VAL A 201 20.10 2.30 8.84
C VAL A 201 19.21 1.32 8.07
N ARG A 202 18.10 1.79 7.49
CA ARG A 202 17.19 0.93 6.73
C ARG A 202 17.77 0.48 5.39
N MET A 203 18.46 1.36 4.67
CA MET A 203 19.09 0.99 3.40
C MET A 203 20.23 -0.01 3.62
N GLN A 204 21.01 0.14 4.69
CA GLN A 204 22.04 -0.84 5.06
C GLN A 204 21.44 -2.20 5.38
N LEU A 205 20.36 -2.26 6.18
CA LEU A 205 19.64 -3.50 6.48
C LEU A 205 19.11 -4.18 5.20
N LEU A 206 18.54 -3.41 4.28
CA LEU A 206 18.07 -3.92 3.00
C LEU A 206 19.20 -4.46 2.12
N MET A 207 20.37 -3.82 2.12
CA MET A 207 21.57 -4.31 1.41
C MET A 207 22.04 -5.68 1.93
N GLU A 208 21.86 -5.96 3.22
CA GLU A 208 22.23 -7.25 3.83
C GLU A 208 21.25 -8.38 3.44
N HIS A 209 19.97 -8.06 3.22
CA HIS A 209 18.91 -9.07 3.03
C HIS A 209 18.44 -9.24 1.58
N VAL A 210 18.60 -8.21 0.73
CA VAL A 210 18.18 -8.28 -0.67
C VAL A 210 19.15 -9.12 -1.49
N THR A 211 18.62 -10.19 -2.10
CA THR A 211 19.40 -11.12 -2.94
C THR A 211 19.26 -10.84 -4.45
N HIS A 212 18.21 -10.10 -4.86
CA HIS A 212 17.97 -9.82 -6.28
C HIS A 212 18.90 -8.71 -6.80
N PRO A 213 19.74 -8.99 -7.82
CA PRO A 213 20.76 -8.03 -8.28
C PRO A 213 20.21 -6.66 -8.72
N GLY A 214 19.05 -6.65 -9.37
CA GLY A 214 18.40 -5.41 -9.82
C GLY A 214 17.93 -4.55 -8.64
N HIS A 215 17.38 -5.14 -7.59
CA HIS A 215 16.99 -4.41 -6.40
C HIS A 215 18.23 -3.91 -5.65
N MET A 216 19.26 -4.71 -5.51
CA MET A 216 20.52 -4.30 -4.89
C MET A 216 21.13 -3.09 -5.62
N SER A 217 21.15 -3.10 -6.96
CA SER A 217 21.64 -1.95 -7.74
C SER A 217 20.82 -0.69 -7.46
N ASN A 218 19.50 -0.80 -7.41
CA ASN A 218 18.64 0.35 -7.10
C ASN A 218 18.86 0.89 -5.70
N ILE A 219 18.97 0.00 -4.69
CA ILE A 219 19.24 0.37 -3.31
C ILE A 219 20.56 1.14 -3.21
N ASN A 220 21.64 0.63 -3.83
CA ASN A 220 22.94 1.29 -3.82
C ASN A 220 22.89 2.69 -4.45
N ILE A 221 22.26 2.82 -5.63
CA ILE A 221 22.12 4.12 -6.31
C ILE A 221 21.35 5.11 -5.44
N MET A 222 20.22 4.69 -4.85
CA MET A 222 19.42 5.56 -3.99
C MET A 222 20.17 5.94 -2.71
N HIS A 223 20.89 5.00 -2.12
CA HIS A 223 21.68 5.26 -0.92
C HIS A 223 22.81 6.27 -1.20
N GLU A 224 23.57 6.11 -2.28
CA GLU A 224 24.60 7.06 -2.71
C GLU A 224 24.01 8.44 -2.98
N GLU A 225 22.89 8.54 -3.73
CA GLU A 225 22.24 9.82 -4.04
C GLU A 225 21.82 10.58 -2.77
N GLN A 226 21.22 9.91 -1.80
CA GLN A 226 20.74 10.56 -0.59
C GLN A 226 21.88 10.89 0.38
N THR A 227 22.94 10.09 0.41
CA THR A 227 24.16 10.37 1.19
C THR A 227 24.87 11.61 0.65
N ASP A 228 25.03 11.72 -0.67
CA ASP A 228 25.59 12.90 -1.31
C ASP A 228 24.77 14.17 -1.01
N ASN A 229 23.44 14.04 -1.06
CA ASN A 229 22.53 15.14 -0.69
C ASN A 229 22.71 15.56 0.78
N TYR A 230 22.80 14.58 1.69
CA TYR A 230 23.00 14.82 3.11
C TYR A 230 24.32 15.55 3.38
N ASP A 231 25.42 15.11 2.81
CA ASP A 231 26.73 15.71 2.96
C ASP A 231 26.77 17.15 2.44
N GLN A 232 26.16 17.41 1.28
CA GLN A 232 26.06 18.76 0.71
C GLN A 232 25.19 19.70 1.56
N ILE A 233 24.18 19.18 2.22
CA ILE A 233 23.27 19.94 3.06
C ILE A 233 23.92 20.23 4.41
N THR A 234 24.49 19.21 5.07
CA THR A 234 25.06 19.33 6.42
C THR A 234 26.33 20.16 6.46
N THR A 235 27.10 20.24 5.35
CA THR A 235 28.23 21.18 5.25
C THR A 235 27.82 22.65 5.26
N LYS A 236 26.55 22.97 5.12
CA LYS A 236 25.99 24.34 5.16
C LYS A 236 25.31 24.67 6.50
N ILE A 237 25.19 23.68 7.40
CA ILE A 237 24.72 23.86 8.77
C ILE A 237 25.88 24.23 9.69
#